data_30f3222dd263ed7ade8d26e3df44f8c8
#
_entry.id   30f3222dd263ed7ade8d26e3df44f8c8
#
_cell.length_a   1.000
_cell.length_b   1.000
_cell.length_c   1.000
_cell.angle_alpha   90.00
_cell.angle_beta   90.00
_cell.angle_gamma   90.00
#
_symmetry.space_group_name_H-M   'P 1'
#
loop_
_entity.id
_entity.type
_entity.pdbx_description
1 polymer ?
#
loop_
_entity_poly.entity_id
_entity_poly.type
_entity_poly.pdbx_seq_one_letter_code
_entity_poly.pdbx_strand_id
1 'polypeptide(L)'
;MAIRTTILLSMLLAPLLLNAQSPDIRANPDRLGQRIKALGEYGANREGGVSRVAFSNADIGGRAFIMDLMREVGLSVRVDTAGNIIGRREGSAEGLPVIMFGSHIDSVPGGGNYDGDVGVIGAIEAIQLLNENGLSTRHPLEVVSFTDEEGGLTGSRAMVGQLSDRTLEVMSHSGLTIREGIREVGGDPNRLDLAERKPGELLAFIELHIEQGAILHQEHINIGVVEGIVGIRWWDVTIEGFANHAGTTPMDKRWDAMVSAAELTLAINHVATSMPGRQVATVGRIRAEPGAPNVIPGEVVMSLEIRDLDALKMQQVFERIQTEAKQIADARFTPIRFSEIDVASPPALTDQQMRRIIANSADELVMSFKLMPSGAGHDAQDMTHIAPTGMIFVPSVNGVSHSPKEFTTAQDMANGASVLLKTVLTIDDGALEEGGGTHRKREQAMMHSGRSK
;
A
#
# COMPACT_ATOMS: atom_id res chain seq x y z
N MET A 1 -25.19 -6.59 -84.87
CA MET A 1 -25.15 -5.48 -83.89
C MET A 1 -25.07 -6.14 -82.54
N ALA A 2 -23.85 -6.33 -81.98
CA ALA A 2 -23.61 -7.08 -80.74
C ALA A 2 -23.17 -6.09 -79.64
N ILE A 3 -23.99 -5.96 -78.64
CA ILE A 3 -23.73 -5.09 -77.48
C ILE A 3 -22.84 -5.85 -76.50
N ARG A 4 -21.60 -5.40 -76.26
CA ARG A 4 -20.71 -5.91 -75.23
C ARG A 4 -20.99 -5.15 -73.94
N THR A 5 -21.52 -5.86 -72.93
CA THR A 5 -21.70 -5.35 -71.56
C THR A 5 -20.39 -5.60 -70.80
N THR A 6 -19.70 -4.52 -70.40
CA THR A 6 -18.50 -4.58 -69.56
C THR A 6 -18.97 -4.51 -68.10
N ILE A 7 -18.73 -5.58 -67.34
CA ILE A 7 -18.94 -5.62 -65.88
C ILE A 7 -17.67 -5.08 -65.21
N LEU A 8 -17.79 -3.91 -64.53
CA LEU A 8 -16.77 -3.37 -63.65
C LEU A 8 -16.89 -4.03 -62.28
N LEU A 9 -15.90 -4.82 -61.95
CA LEU A 9 -15.74 -5.48 -60.64
C LEU A 9 -15.01 -4.50 -59.72
N SER A 10 -15.75 -3.75 -58.87
CA SER A 10 -15.15 -2.92 -57.81
C SER A 10 -14.72 -3.78 -56.61
N MET A 11 -13.41 -4.00 -56.50
CA MET A 11 -12.81 -4.59 -55.29
C MET A 11 -12.89 -3.52 -54.15
N LEU A 12 -13.75 -3.77 -53.17
CA LEU A 12 -13.71 -3.10 -51.86
C LEU A 12 -12.49 -3.64 -51.09
N LEU A 13 -11.42 -2.86 -51.01
CA LEU A 13 -10.39 -3.08 -50.02
C LEU A 13 -10.96 -2.67 -48.65
N ALA A 14 -11.33 -3.62 -47.82
CA ALA A 14 -11.56 -3.39 -46.42
C ALA A 14 -10.18 -3.11 -45.78
N PRO A 15 -10.03 -2.02 -44.97
CA PRO A 15 -8.78 -1.83 -44.21
C PRO A 15 -8.68 -2.94 -43.16
N LEU A 16 -7.66 -3.78 -43.27
CA LEU A 16 -7.21 -4.63 -42.17
C LEU A 16 -6.76 -3.67 -41.06
N LEU A 17 -7.60 -3.50 -40.04
CA LEU A 17 -7.16 -2.98 -38.77
C LEU A 17 -6.16 -4.02 -38.19
N LEU A 18 -4.87 -3.83 -38.51
CA LEU A 18 -3.83 -4.44 -37.69
C LEU A 18 -4.01 -3.88 -36.28
N ASN A 19 -4.47 -4.71 -35.36
CA ASN A 19 -4.24 -4.47 -33.94
C ASN A 19 -2.71 -4.43 -33.77
N ALA A 20 -2.14 -3.25 -33.73
CA ALA A 20 -0.76 -3.07 -33.32
C ALA A 20 -0.71 -3.50 -31.84
N GLN A 21 -0.23 -4.71 -31.58
CA GLN A 21 0.12 -5.12 -30.24
C GLN A 21 1.09 -4.07 -29.70
N SER A 22 0.78 -3.53 -28.51
CA SER A 22 1.70 -2.64 -27.82
C SER A 22 3.07 -3.32 -27.71
N PRO A 23 4.18 -2.62 -28.01
CA PRO A 23 5.49 -3.26 -28.04
C PRO A 23 5.81 -3.94 -26.69
N ASP A 24 6.48 -5.10 -26.75
CA ASP A 24 6.98 -5.83 -25.57
C ASP A 24 8.20 -5.09 -25.00
N ILE A 25 7.91 -4.01 -24.25
CA ILE A 25 8.93 -3.14 -23.65
C ILE A 25 9.24 -3.67 -22.24
N ARG A 26 10.52 -3.98 -22.01
CA ARG A 26 10.99 -4.52 -20.73
C ARG A 26 11.90 -3.52 -20.04
N ALA A 27 11.73 -3.39 -18.74
CA ALA A 27 12.60 -2.57 -17.89
C ALA A 27 14.01 -3.20 -17.79
N ASN A 28 14.99 -2.33 -17.60
CA ASN A 28 16.40 -2.72 -17.54
C ASN A 28 16.77 -3.06 -16.08
N PRO A 29 17.02 -4.36 -15.76
CA PRO A 29 17.34 -4.77 -14.40
C PRO A 29 18.65 -4.17 -13.88
N ASP A 30 19.66 -4.00 -14.73
CA ASP A 30 20.95 -3.45 -14.31
C ASP A 30 20.81 -1.98 -13.93
N ARG A 31 20.02 -1.20 -14.70
CA ARG A 31 19.76 0.21 -14.41
C ARG A 31 18.98 0.38 -13.11
N LEU A 32 17.94 -0.43 -12.91
CA LEU A 32 17.18 -0.45 -11.66
C LEU A 32 18.08 -0.79 -10.46
N GLY A 33 18.87 -1.85 -10.56
CA GLY A 33 19.81 -2.25 -9.51
C GLY A 33 20.84 -1.16 -9.18
N GLN A 34 21.36 -0.46 -10.19
CA GLN A 34 22.27 0.67 -9.99
C GLN A 34 21.60 1.84 -9.27
N ARG A 35 20.38 2.22 -9.68
CA ARG A 35 19.63 3.33 -9.06
C ARG A 35 19.24 3.04 -7.61
N ILE A 36 18.74 1.84 -7.32
CA ILE A 36 18.44 1.39 -5.95
C ILE A 36 19.70 1.43 -5.08
N LYS A 37 20.82 0.91 -5.59
CA LYS A 37 22.10 0.96 -4.86
C LYS A 37 22.55 2.40 -4.59
N ALA A 38 22.44 3.29 -5.57
CA ALA A 38 22.81 4.70 -5.42
C ALA A 38 21.92 5.43 -4.39
N LEU A 39 20.59 5.16 -4.40
CA LEU A 39 19.67 5.69 -3.40
C LEU A 39 20.01 5.16 -1.99
N GLY A 40 20.46 3.92 -1.89
CA GLY A 40 20.88 3.29 -0.64
C GLY A 40 22.09 3.93 0.05
N GLU A 41 22.88 4.76 -0.63
CA GLU A 41 23.97 5.51 0.00
C GLU A 41 23.44 6.60 0.97
N TYR A 42 22.21 7.08 0.72
CA TYR A 42 21.56 8.06 1.59
C TYR A 42 20.91 7.36 2.79
N GLY A 43 21.54 7.47 3.93
CA GLY A 43 21.13 6.82 5.18
C GLY A 43 21.73 5.43 5.41
N ALA A 44 22.74 5.04 4.64
CA ALA A 44 23.43 3.77 4.78
C ALA A 44 23.92 3.53 6.22
N ASN A 45 23.57 2.37 6.79
CA ASN A 45 24.03 1.94 8.12
C ASN A 45 25.29 1.10 8.03
N ARG A 46 26.13 1.14 9.08
CA ARG A 46 27.37 0.36 9.12
C ARG A 46 27.14 -1.17 9.06
N GLU A 47 26.01 -1.62 9.57
CA GLU A 47 25.61 -3.03 9.62
C GLU A 47 24.77 -3.46 8.42
N GLY A 48 24.66 -2.60 7.41
CA GLY A 48 23.78 -2.78 6.25
C GLY A 48 22.41 -2.15 6.45
N GLY A 49 21.62 -2.09 5.35
CA GLY A 49 20.34 -1.40 5.32
C GLY A 49 20.46 0.12 5.43
N VAL A 50 19.35 0.80 5.56
CA VAL A 50 19.27 2.25 5.59
C VAL A 50 18.46 2.76 6.79
N SER A 51 18.74 4.00 7.19
CA SER A 51 17.92 4.80 8.08
C SER A 51 17.68 6.16 7.41
N ARG A 52 16.88 6.14 6.35
CA ARG A 52 16.42 7.34 5.62
C ARG A 52 15.04 7.75 6.15
N VAL A 53 14.98 7.94 7.47
CA VAL A 53 13.72 8.34 8.10
C VAL A 53 13.25 9.70 7.58
N ALA A 54 11.97 9.84 7.38
CA ALA A 54 11.37 11.07 6.84
C ALA A 54 11.89 12.33 7.54
N PHE A 55 12.14 13.39 6.78
CA PHE A 55 12.63 14.70 7.24
C PHE A 55 14.06 14.71 7.80
N SER A 56 14.78 13.60 7.76
CA SER A 56 16.20 13.56 8.16
C SER A 56 17.10 14.10 7.05
N ASN A 57 18.38 14.40 7.38
CA ASN A 57 19.36 14.75 6.37
C ASN A 57 19.57 13.67 5.30
N ALA A 58 19.38 12.40 5.67
CA ALA A 58 19.43 11.27 4.75
C ALA A 58 18.24 11.32 3.76
N ASP A 59 17.03 11.59 4.25
CA ASP A 59 15.85 11.77 3.41
C ASP A 59 16.02 12.98 2.48
N ILE A 60 16.43 14.13 2.99
CA ILE A 60 16.69 15.33 2.16
C ILE A 60 17.68 15.02 1.03
N GLY A 61 18.75 14.26 1.32
CA GLY A 61 19.72 13.83 0.29
C GLY A 61 19.11 12.85 -0.72
N GLY A 62 18.36 11.84 -0.26
CA GLY A 62 17.66 10.89 -1.11
C GLY A 62 16.60 11.55 -2.00
N ARG A 63 15.86 12.51 -1.46
CA ARG A 63 14.89 13.34 -2.21
C ARG A 63 15.55 14.16 -3.32
N ALA A 64 16.70 14.78 -3.02
CA ALA A 64 17.46 15.51 -4.03
C ALA A 64 17.90 14.57 -5.17
N PHE A 65 18.41 13.38 -4.85
CA PHE A 65 18.79 12.36 -5.82
C PHE A 65 17.60 11.94 -6.71
N ILE A 66 16.44 11.69 -6.12
CA ILE A 66 15.21 11.31 -6.86
C ILE A 66 14.76 12.46 -7.78
N MET A 67 14.78 13.71 -7.28
CA MET A 67 14.44 14.88 -8.13
C MET A 67 15.39 15.01 -9.34
N ASP A 68 16.67 14.72 -9.18
CA ASP A 68 17.63 14.75 -10.26
C ASP A 68 17.38 13.63 -11.28
N LEU A 69 17.12 12.40 -10.83
CA LEU A 69 16.71 11.30 -11.71
C LEU A 69 15.42 11.62 -12.49
N MET A 70 14.42 12.23 -11.85
CA MET A 70 13.20 12.66 -12.53
C MET A 70 13.49 13.71 -13.61
N ARG A 71 14.40 14.68 -13.34
CA ARG A 71 14.82 15.69 -14.33
C ARG A 71 15.59 15.06 -15.48
N GLU A 72 16.49 14.11 -15.21
CA GLU A 72 17.25 13.39 -16.23
C GLU A 72 16.36 12.66 -17.24
N VAL A 73 15.23 12.12 -16.81
CA VAL A 73 14.24 11.50 -17.70
C VAL A 73 13.24 12.52 -18.29
N GLY A 74 13.49 13.84 -18.13
CA GLY A 74 12.71 14.90 -18.76
C GLY A 74 11.42 15.28 -18.06
N LEU A 75 11.24 14.93 -16.79
CA LEU A 75 10.07 15.37 -16.02
C LEU A 75 10.23 16.81 -15.52
N SER A 76 9.14 17.56 -15.51
CA SER A 76 9.02 18.82 -14.78
C SER A 76 8.78 18.53 -13.30
N VAL A 77 9.78 18.81 -12.45
CA VAL A 77 9.78 18.41 -11.03
C VAL A 77 9.40 19.56 -10.13
N ARG A 78 8.49 19.32 -9.21
CA ARG A 78 8.09 20.24 -8.13
C ARG A 78 7.95 19.49 -6.80
N VAL A 79 8.04 20.23 -5.71
CA VAL A 79 7.61 19.79 -4.38
C VAL A 79 6.29 20.48 -4.09
N ASP A 80 5.28 19.72 -3.61
CA ASP A 80 4.00 20.30 -3.22
C ASP A 80 4.01 20.81 -1.77
N THR A 81 2.91 21.34 -1.30
CA THR A 81 2.82 21.94 0.04
C THR A 81 2.86 20.91 1.18
N ALA A 82 2.63 19.63 0.89
CA ALA A 82 2.83 18.53 1.85
C ALA A 82 4.26 17.96 1.83
N GLY A 83 5.09 18.44 0.91
CA GLY A 83 6.43 17.94 0.71
C GLY A 83 6.54 16.83 -0.34
N ASN A 84 5.45 16.34 -0.95
CA ASN A 84 5.51 15.31 -1.98
C ASN A 84 6.34 15.80 -3.18
N ILE A 85 7.22 14.93 -3.69
CA ILE A 85 7.93 15.19 -4.95
C ILE A 85 7.05 14.72 -6.10
N ILE A 86 6.77 15.59 -7.06
CA ILE A 86 5.95 15.29 -8.22
C ILE A 86 6.70 15.65 -9.48
N GLY A 87 7.00 14.64 -10.28
CA GLY A 87 7.59 14.79 -11.61
C GLY A 87 6.51 14.62 -12.69
N ARG A 88 6.28 15.65 -13.51
CA ARG A 88 5.20 15.68 -14.51
C ARG A 88 5.74 15.62 -15.94
N ARG A 89 5.10 14.79 -16.78
CA ARG A 89 5.23 14.74 -18.24
C ARG A 89 3.88 15.09 -18.84
N GLU A 90 3.85 16.05 -19.76
CA GLU A 90 2.61 16.43 -20.44
C GLU A 90 2.13 15.34 -21.40
N GLY A 91 0.83 15.22 -21.51
CA GLY A 91 0.17 14.39 -22.51
C GLY A 91 0.01 15.10 -23.84
N SER A 92 -0.32 14.37 -24.90
CA SER A 92 -0.59 14.90 -26.23
C SER A 92 -2.00 15.51 -26.40
N ALA A 93 -2.93 15.20 -25.48
CA ALA A 93 -4.29 15.74 -25.47
C ALA A 93 -4.49 16.67 -24.27
N GLU A 94 -5.06 17.86 -24.54
CA GLU A 94 -5.33 18.86 -23.52
C GLU A 94 -6.53 18.47 -22.65
N GLY A 95 -6.49 18.83 -21.36
CA GLY A 95 -7.61 18.72 -20.42
C GLY A 95 -7.94 17.32 -19.94
N LEU A 96 -7.12 16.31 -20.29
CA LEU A 96 -7.30 14.96 -19.77
C LEU A 96 -6.80 14.85 -18.33
N PRO A 97 -7.44 14.00 -17.49
CA PRO A 97 -6.99 13.73 -16.13
C PRO A 97 -5.63 13.00 -16.13
N VAL A 98 -4.90 13.13 -15.02
CA VAL A 98 -3.54 12.58 -14.86
C VAL A 98 -3.59 11.08 -14.58
N ILE A 99 -2.66 10.31 -15.15
CA ILE A 99 -2.30 8.99 -14.64
C ILE A 99 -1.11 9.17 -13.70
N MET A 100 -1.32 8.92 -12.40
CA MET A 100 -0.28 9.07 -11.38
C MET A 100 0.22 7.71 -10.93
N PHE A 101 1.53 7.59 -10.71
CA PHE A 101 2.14 6.36 -10.20
C PHE A 101 3.42 6.67 -9.44
N GLY A 102 3.75 5.85 -8.47
CA GLY A 102 4.91 6.04 -7.59
C GLY A 102 4.70 5.34 -6.25
N SER A 103 5.44 5.76 -5.23
CA SER A 103 5.43 5.28 -3.86
C SER A 103 6.15 6.28 -2.96
N HIS A 104 6.96 5.84 -1.99
CA HIS A 104 7.76 6.67 -1.09
C HIS A 104 9.25 6.29 -1.16
N ILE A 105 10.11 7.06 -0.49
CA ILE A 105 11.53 6.74 -0.34
C ILE A 105 12.02 6.82 1.11
N ASP A 106 11.22 7.33 2.03
CA ASP A 106 11.56 7.26 3.46
C ASP A 106 11.50 5.82 3.95
N SER A 107 12.28 5.51 4.99
CA SER A 107 12.37 4.18 5.59
C SER A 107 12.17 4.22 7.09
N VAL A 108 11.81 3.08 7.68
CA VAL A 108 11.94 2.89 9.13
C VAL A 108 13.41 2.98 9.57
N PRO A 109 13.70 3.30 10.85
CA PRO A 109 15.06 3.20 11.38
C PRO A 109 15.62 1.77 11.24
N GLY A 110 16.79 1.63 10.61
CA GLY A 110 17.41 0.31 10.39
C GLY A 110 16.67 -0.57 9.37
N GLY A 111 15.94 0.05 8.48
CA GLY A 111 15.17 -0.63 7.43
C GLY A 111 16.01 -1.19 6.28
N GLY A 112 15.31 -1.63 5.26
CA GLY A 112 15.87 -2.06 3.98
C GLY A 112 16.09 -0.90 3.01
N ASN A 113 16.34 -1.24 1.75
CA ASN A 113 16.57 -0.28 0.67
C ASN A 113 15.69 -0.61 -0.56
N TYR A 114 14.55 -1.25 -0.34
CA TYR A 114 13.65 -1.66 -1.42
C TYR A 114 12.21 -1.23 -1.15
N ASP A 115 11.84 -1.17 0.13
CA ASP A 115 10.54 -0.74 0.61
C ASP A 115 10.25 0.70 0.13
N GLY A 116 9.15 0.89 -0.61
CA GLY A 116 8.83 2.15 -1.30
C GLY A 116 9.77 2.53 -2.45
N ASP A 117 11.09 2.40 -2.24
CA ASP A 117 12.13 2.76 -3.21
C ASP A 117 11.92 2.11 -4.58
N VAL A 118 11.53 0.83 -4.60
CA VAL A 118 11.24 0.09 -5.85
C VAL A 118 10.11 0.76 -6.64
N GLY A 119 9.11 1.27 -5.97
CA GLY A 119 7.98 1.94 -6.60
C GLY A 119 8.38 3.25 -7.29
N VAL A 120 9.13 4.09 -6.60
CA VAL A 120 9.60 5.39 -7.15
C VAL A 120 10.62 5.17 -8.27
N ILE A 121 11.61 4.31 -8.06
CA ILE A 121 12.64 4.01 -9.08
C ILE A 121 12.03 3.30 -10.30
N GLY A 122 11.07 2.39 -10.08
CA GLY A 122 10.30 1.71 -11.14
C GLY A 122 9.43 2.68 -11.95
N ALA A 123 8.83 3.67 -11.29
CA ALA A 123 8.07 4.73 -11.95
C ALA A 123 8.97 5.61 -12.85
N ILE A 124 10.16 6.00 -12.37
CA ILE A 124 11.15 6.75 -13.18
C ILE A 124 11.62 5.89 -14.36
N GLU A 125 11.82 4.59 -14.15
CA GLU A 125 12.18 3.64 -15.22
C GLU A 125 11.10 3.56 -16.29
N ALA A 126 9.82 3.56 -15.92
CA ALA A 126 8.71 3.56 -16.88
C ALA A 126 8.76 4.82 -17.79
N ILE A 127 9.03 5.99 -17.23
CA ILE A 127 9.22 7.24 -18.02
C ILE A 127 10.45 7.13 -18.93
N GLN A 128 11.55 6.60 -18.42
CA GLN A 128 12.77 6.36 -19.21
C GLN A 128 12.48 5.51 -20.45
N LEU A 129 11.73 4.41 -20.26
CA LEU A 129 11.36 3.49 -21.33
C LEU A 129 10.43 4.13 -22.37
N LEU A 130 9.49 4.99 -21.96
CA LEU A 130 8.67 5.76 -22.89
C LEU A 130 9.55 6.63 -23.78
N ASN A 131 10.55 7.30 -23.22
CA ASN A 131 11.48 8.17 -23.97
C ASN A 131 12.37 7.36 -24.92
N GLU A 132 12.94 6.25 -24.45
CA GLU A 132 13.81 5.37 -25.25
C GLU A 132 13.10 4.77 -26.45
N ASN A 133 11.79 4.54 -26.33
CA ASN A 133 10.96 3.98 -27.40
C ASN A 133 10.19 5.04 -28.20
N GLY A 134 10.40 6.32 -27.93
CA GLY A 134 9.74 7.42 -28.64
C GLY A 134 8.21 7.43 -28.47
N LEU A 135 7.70 6.92 -27.34
CA LEU A 135 6.27 6.83 -27.04
C LEU A 135 5.76 8.11 -26.37
N SER A 136 4.62 8.59 -26.83
CA SER A 136 3.86 9.65 -26.18
C SER A 136 2.54 9.10 -25.66
N THR A 137 2.07 9.65 -24.54
CA THR A 137 0.77 9.32 -23.97
C THR A 137 -0.26 10.41 -24.30
N ARG A 138 -1.55 10.06 -24.33
CA ARG A 138 -2.64 11.01 -24.44
C ARG A 138 -2.79 11.81 -23.15
N HIS A 139 -2.78 11.10 -22.03
CA HIS A 139 -2.89 11.66 -20.68
C HIS A 139 -1.54 12.21 -20.19
N PRO A 140 -1.55 13.28 -19.38
CA PRO A 140 -0.38 13.65 -18.62
C PRO A 140 -0.04 12.55 -17.61
N LEU A 141 1.27 12.33 -17.40
CA LEU A 141 1.77 11.37 -16.41
C LEU A 141 2.40 12.13 -15.25
N GLU A 142 2.14 11.68 -14.01
CA GLU A 142 2.82 12.18 -12.82
C GLU A 142 3.49 11.02 -12.08
N VAL A 143 4.80 11.12 -11.86
CA VAL A 143 5.56 10.27 -10.95
C VAL A 143 5.58 10.94 -9.60
N VAL A 144 5.13 10.25 -8.54
CA VAL A 144 5.11 10.79 -7.19
C VAL A 144 6.07 10.02 -6.28
N SER A 145 6.76 10.76 -5.39
CA SER A 145 7.36 10.22 -4.16
C SER A 145 6.67 10.90 -2.99
N PHE A 146 5.86 10.15 -2.26
CA PHE A 146 5.13 10.64 -1.11
C PHE A 146 6.07 10.94 0.06
N THR A 147 5.64 11.81 0.95
CA THR A 147 6.38 12.25 2.12
C THR A 147 5.93 11.49 3.37
N ASP A 148 6.89 10.91 4.13
CA ASP A 148 6.65 10.34 5.46
C ASP A 148 5.56 9.26 5.44
N GLU A 149 5.71 8.29 4.54
CA GLU A 149 4.81 7.13 4.47
C GLU A 149 4.93 6.30 5.74
N GLU A 150 6.17 5.93 6.10
CA GLU A 150 6.51 5.08 7.24
C GLU A 150 6.20 5.73 8.61
N GLY A 151 6.06 7.06 8.65
CA GLY A 151 5.69 7.80 9.86
C GLY A 151 4.18 7.99 10.04
N GLY A 152 3.38 7.82 8.98
CA GLY A 152 1.94 7.99 9.08
C GLY A 152 1.22 8.43 7.83
N LEU A 153 1.75 8.13 6.64
CA LEU A 153 1.13 8.43 5.34
C LEU A 153 0.90 9.94 5.15
N THR A 154 1.83 10.77 5.65
CA THR A 154 1.64 12.24 5.70
C THR A 154 1.35 12.81 4.31
N GLY A 155 2.10 12.38 3.30
CA GLY A 155 2.00 12.88 1.94
C GLY A 155 0.70 12.52 1.24
N SER A 156 0.31 11.25 1.27
CA SER A 156 -0.93 10.77 0.65
C SER A 156 -2.16 11.27 1.37
N ARG A 157 -2.16 11.31 2.71
CA ARG A 157 -3.25 11.91 3.51
C ARG A 157 -3.46 13.37 3.20
N ALA A 158 -2.39 14.16 3.03
CA ALA A 158 -2.51 15.54 2.61
C ALA A 158 -3.10 15.64 1.19
N MET A 159 -2.68 14.76 0.27
CA MET A 159 -3.17 14.75 -1.11
C MET A 159 -4.67 14.43 -1.21
N VAL A 160 -5.22 13.68 -0.26
CA VAL A 160 -6.67 13.38 -0.20
C VAL A 160 -7.44 14.27 0.80
N GLY A 161 -6.79 15.29 1.38
CA GLY A 161 -7.41 16.23 2.30
C GLY A 161 -7.75 15.64 3.68
N GLN A 162 -7.03 14.59 4.12
CA GLN A 162 -7.29 13.90 5.39
C GLN A 162 -6.19 14.12 6.44
N LEU A 163 -5.17 14.93 6.16
CA LEU A 163 -4.14 15.26 7.15
C LEU A 163 -4.66 16.24 8.17
N SER A 164 -4.78 15.82 9.41
CA SER A 164 -5.34 16.66 10.50
C SER A 164 -4.29 17.57 11.15
N ASP A 165 -4.74 18.70 11.73
CA ASP A 165 -3.86 19.57 12.53
C ASP A 165 -3.21 18.82 13.70
N ARG A 166 -3.91 17.87 14.32
CA ARG A 166 -3.36 17.02 15.38
C ARG A 166 -2.20 16.18 14.90
N THR A 167 -2.29 15.65 13.68
CA THR A 167 -1.20 14.86 13.07
C THR A 167 0.04 15.70 12.87
N LEU A 168 -0.11 16.98 12.51
CA LEU A 168 1.02 17.90 12.30
C LEU A 168 1.88 18.11 13.56
N GLU A 169 1.33 17.92 14.74
CA GLU A 169 2.05 18.05 16.01
C GLU A 169 2.69 16.74 16.51
N VAL A 170 2.51 15.64 15.77
CA VAL A 170 3.16 14.35 16.09
C VAL A 170 4.65 14.45 15.81
N MET A 171 5.46 13.89 16.72
CA MET A 171 6.91 13.81 16.58
C MET A 171 7.27 12.65 15.65
N SER A 172 7.98 12.94 14.57
CA SER A 172 8.51 11.93 13.65
C SER A 172 9.78 11.26 14.19
N HIS A 173 10.23 10.21 13.54
CA HIS A 173 11.50 9.54 13.88
C HIS A 173 12.74 10.42 13.71
N SER A 174 12.67 11.52 12.96
CA SER A 174 13.77 12.47 12.83
C SER A 174 13.95 13.38 14.06
N GLY A 175 12.96 13.40 14.96
CA GLY A 175 12.94 14.31 16.10
C GLY A 175 12.32 15.68 15.81
N LEU A 176 11.80 15.89 14.61
CA LEU A 176 10.97 17.02 14.21
C LEU A 176 9.50 16.67 14.33
N THR A 177 8.64 17.64 14.61
CA THR A 177 7.21 17.46 14.37
C THR A 177 6.96 17.32 12.87
N ILE A 178 5.86 16.67 12.47
CA ILE A 178 5.48 16.58 11.06
C ILE A 178 5.37 17.96 10.42
N ARG A 179 4.84 18.94 11.15
CA ARG A 179 4.79 20.36 10.74
C ARG A 179 6.16 20.95 10.41
N GLU A 180 7.15 20.71 11.27
CA GLU A 180 8.53 21.18 11.06
C GLU A 180 9.16 20.41 9.90
N GLY A 181 8.98 19.09 9.85
CA GLY A 181 9.50 18.23 8.80
C GLY A 181 9.01 18.60 7.41
N ILE A 182 7.72 18.91 7.23
CA ILE A 182 7.18 19.38 5.95
C ILE A 182 7.90 20.65 5.48
N ARG A 183 8.24 21.60 6.39
CA ARG A 183 9.01 22.79 6.03
C ARG A 183 10.42 22.46 5.62
N GLU A 184 11.10 21.55 6.32
CA GLU A 184 12.48 21.12 6.01
C GLU A 184 12.60 20.51 4.60
N VAL A 185 11.57 19.81 4.14
CA VAL A 185 11.55 19.20 2.80
C VAL A 185 10.97 20.13 1.71
N GLY A 186 10.71 21.39 2.05
CA GLY A 186 10.30 22.43 1.09
C GLY A 186 8.79 22.58 0.89
N GLY A 187 7.96 21.96 1.76
CA GLY A 187 6.52 22.15 1.78
C GLY A 187 6.07 23.38 2.58
N ASP A 188 4.77 23.61 2.64
CA ASP A 188 4.13 24.67 3.44
C ASP A 188 2.93 24.10 4.24
N PRO A 189 3.12 23.74 5.50
CA PRO A 189 2.07 23.13 6.32
C PRO A 189 0.89 24.08 6.64
N ASN A 190 0.97 25.36 6.26
CA ASN A 190 -0.14 26.29 6.38
C ASN A 190 -1.02 26.33 5.12
N ARG A 191 -0.61 25.65 4.05
CA ARG A 191 -1.28 25.65 2.75
C ARG A 191 -1.47 24.22 2.21
N LEU A 192 -1.77 23.26 3.10
CA LEU A 192 -2.01 21.87 2.72
C LEU A 192 -3.20 21.70 1.77
N ASP A 193 -4.14 22.66 1.80
CA ASP A 193 -5.24 22.76 0.83
C ASP A 193 -4.78 22.77 -0.63
N LEU A 194 -3.55 23.22 -0.91
CA LEU A 194 -2.96 23.22 -2.25
C LEU A 194 -2.33 21.87 -2.67
N ALA A 195 -2.08 20.98 -1.72
CA ALA A 195 -1.66 19.62 -2.04
C ALA A 195 -2.85 18.72 -2.40
N GLU A 196 -4.06 19.09 -1.95
CA GLU A 196 -5.26 18.28 -2.12
C GLU A 196 -5.64 18.14 -3.60
N ARG A 197 -5.86 16.90 -4.03
CA ARG A 197 -6.40 16.54 -5.34
C ARG A 197 -7.88 16.22 -5.25
N LYS A 198 -8.64 16.73 -6.20
CA LYS A 198 -10.08 16.49 -6.25
C LYS A 198 -10.40 15.23 -7.08
N PRO A 199 -11.50 14.52 -6.76
CA PRO A 199 -11.98 13.44 -7.60
C PRO A 199 -12.17 13.87 -9.05
N GLY A 200 -11.57 13.12 -9.99
CA GLY A 200 -11.59 13.42 -11.43
C GLY A 200 -10.37 14.18 -11.94
N GLU A 201 -9.48 14.70 -11.09
CA GLU A 201 -8.17 15.21 -11.52
C GLU A 201 -7.19 14.09 -11.87
N LEU A 202 -7.34 12.95 -11.20
CA LEU A 202 -6.61 11.73 -11.50
C LEU A 202 -7.54 10.74 -12.21
N LEU A 203 -7.07 10.19 -13.34
CA LEU A 203 -7.73 9.07 -14.03
C LEU A 203 -7.49 7.78 -13.25
N ALA A 204 -6.28 7.57 -12.77
CA ALA A 204 -5.86 6.41 -11.99
C ALA A 204 -4.64 6.73 -11.12
N PHE A 205 -4.46 5.92 -10.07
CA PHE A 205 -3.22 5.82 -9.30
C PHE A 205 -2.71 4.38 -9.30
N ILE A 206 -1.40 4.19 -9.51
CA ILE A 206 -0.77 2.86 -9.48
C ILE A 206 0.46 2.91 -8.57
N GLU A 207 0.52 2.03 -7.59
CA GLU A 207 1.70 1.85 -6.74
C GLU A 207 2.39 0.52 -7.05
N LEU A 208 3.67 0.59 -7.40
CA LEU A 208 4.56 -0.57 -7.46
C LEU A 208 5.30 -0.67 -6.12
N HIS A 209 5.34 -1.87 -5.54
CA HIS A 209 5.95 -2.07 -4.24
C HIS A 209 6.52 -3.49 -4.09
N ILE A 210 7.35 -3.73 -3.10
CA ILE A 210 7.73 -5.09 -2.70
C ILE A 210 6.59 -5.73 -1.89
N GLU A 211 6.51 -7.07 -1.88
CA GLU A 211 5.45 -7.78 -1.13
C GLU A 211 5.54 -7.60 0.39
N GLN A 212 6.74 -7.36 0.92
CA GLN A 212 7.05 -7.40 2.37
C GLN A 212 6.69 -8.74 3.02
N GLY A 213 6.28 -9.73 2.24
CA GLY A 213 5.90 -11.08 2.60
C GLY A 213 6.65 -12.11 1.76
N ALA A 214 6.48 -13.39 2.08
CA ALA A 214 7.26 -14.48 1.47
C ALA A 214 6.51 -15.24 0.37
N ILE A 215 5.25 -14.93 0.10
CA ILE A 215 4.37 -15.76 -0.74
C ILE A 215 4.87 -15.81 -2.18
N LEU A 216 5.12 -14.65 -2.79
CA LEU A 216 5.56 -14.58 -4.18
C LEU A 216 6.92 -15.28 -4.36
N HIS A 217 7.86 -15.03 -3.44
CA HIS A 217 9.17 -15.66 -3.49
C HIS A 217 9.09 -17.18 -3.31
N GLN A 218 8.32 -17.68 -2.34
CA GLN A 218 8.18 -19.12 -2.06
C GLN A 218 7.41 -19.86 -3.16
N GLU A 219 6.43 -19.23 -3.77
CA GLU A 219 5.62 -19.82 -4.85
C GLU A 219 6.21 -19.56 -6.25
N HIS A 220 7.36 -18.87 -6.37
CA HIS A 220 8.00 -18.49 -7.64
C HIS A 220 7.05 -17.73 -8.58
N ILE A 221 6.28 -16.79 -8.03
CA ILE A 221 5.36 -15.94 -8.77
C ILE A 221 6.00 -14.57 -9.00
N ASN A 222 5.94 -14.07 -10.24
CA ASN A 222 6.60 -12.82 -10.63
C ASN A 222 5.89 -11.59 -10.08
N ILE A 223 4.54 -11.58 -10.06
CA ILE A 223 3.72 -10.39 -9.81
C ILE A 223 2.60 -10.70 -8.80
N GLY A 224 2.48 -9.87 -7.79
CA GLY A 224 1.29 -9.81 -6.95
C GLY A 224 0.34 -8.73 -7.47
N VAL A 225 -0.90 -9.09 -7.77
CA VAL A 225 -1.97 -8.14 -8.07
C VAL A 225 -2.73 -7.90 -6.78
N VAL A 226 -2.58 -6.73 -6.21
CA VAL A 226 -3.10 -6.44 -4.86
C VAL A 226 -4.61 -6.21 -4.90
N GLU A 227 -5.35 -6.99 -4.11
CA GLU A 227 -6.82 -6.91 -4.00
C GLU A 227 -7.27 -5.72 -3.13
N GLY A 228 -6.40 -5.28 -2.24
CA GLY A 228 -6.61 -4.18 -1.30
C GLY A 228 -5.61 -4.25 -0.16
N ILE A 229 -5.61 -3.19 0.63
CA ILE A 229 -4.81 -3.03 1.84
C ILE A 229 -5.70 -3.38 3.02
N VAL A 230 -5.24 -4.28 3.90
CA VAL A 230 -6.04 -4.74 5.04
C VAL A 230 -6.34 -3.60 6.01
N GLY A 231 -7.52 -3.62 6.60
CA GLY A 231 -7.82 -2.79 7.75
C GLY A 231 -7.10 -3.29 8.99
N ILE A 232 -6.88 -2.39 9.93
CA ILE A 232 -6.18 -2.65 11.20
C ILE A 232 -7.05 -2.16 12.34
N ARG A 233 -7.24 -3.00 13.37
CA ARG A 233 -7.85 -2.59 14.64
C ARG A 233 -7.04 -3.13 15.80
N TRP A 234 -6.83 -2.30 16.80
CA TRP A 234 -6.03 -2.62 17.99
C TRP A 234 -6.81 -2.43 19.28
N TRP A 235 -6.51 -3.28 20.27
CA TRP A 235 -7.02 -3.17 21.63
C TRP A 235 -5.94 -3.42 22.66
N ASP A 236 -6.01 -2.69 23.76
CA ASP A 236 -5.45 -3.15 25.03
C ASP A 236 -6.50 -4.02 25.74
N VAL A 237 -6.08 -5.22 26.11
CA VAL A 237 -6.91 -6.21 26.81
C VAL A 237 -6.39 -6.33 28.24
N THR A 238 -7.18 -5.85 29.19
CA THR A 238 -6.86 -5.90 30.62
C THR A 238 -7.58 -7.07 31.27
N ILE A 239 -6.83 -7.91 31.97
CA ILE A 239 -7.30 -9.08 32.70
C ILE A 239 -7.01 -8.85 34.18
N GLU A 240 -8.06 -8.83 35.00
CA GLU A 240 -7.95 -8.62 36.45
C GLU A 240 -7.99 -9.94 37.20
N GLY A 241 -7.04 -10.15 38.04
CA GLY A 241 -6.94 -11.27 38.98
C GLY A 241 -6.75 -10.79 40.41
N PHE A 242 -6.08 -11.61 41.22
CA PHE A 242 -5.76 -11.27 42.61
C PHE A 242 -4.32 -11.65 42.94
N ALA A 243 -3.45 -10.64 43.16
CA ALA A 243 -2.07 -10.87 43.51
C ALA A 243 -1.96 -11.51 44.89
N ASN A 244 -1.28 -12.67 44.97
CA ASN A 244 -1.09 -13.38 46.23
C ASN A 244 0.21 -14.21 46.18
N HIS A 245 0.60 -14.75 47.33
CA HIS A 245 1.82 -15.55 47.46
C HIS A 245 1.72 -16.85 46.64
N ALA A 246 2.68 -17.04 45.70
CA ALA A 246 2.64 -18.16 44.75
C ALA A 246 2.80 -19.54 45.43
N GLY A 247 3.55 -19.63 46.53
CA GLY A 247 3.80 -20.90 47.22
C GLY A 247 2.75 -21.31 48.23
N THR A 248 2.03 -20.36 48.84
CA THR A 248 1.03 -20.66 49.92
C THR A 248 -0.42 -20.67 49.46
N THR A 249 -0.69 -20.14 48.28
CA THR A 249 -2.04 -20.11 47.73
C THR A 249 -2.35 -21.43 46.96
N PRO A 250 -3.31 -22.24 47.40
CA PRO A 250 -3.70 -23.46 46.70
C PRO A 250 -4.14 -23.17 45.25
N MET A 251 -3.94 -24.12 44.31
CA MET A 251 -4.25 -23.95 42.91
C MET A 251 -5.75 -23.65 42.63
N ASP A 252 -6.65 -24.23 43.43
CA ASP A 252 -8.10 -24.05 43.32
C ASP A 252 -8.64 -22.76 44.00
N LYS A 253 -7.74 -21.93 44.56
CA LYS A 253 -8.06 -20.67 45.24
C LYS A 253 -7.43 -19.46 44.55
N ARG A 254 -6.95 -19.62 43.33
CA ARG A 254 -6.27 -18.58 42.58
C ARG A 254 -7.21 -17.88 41.59
N TRP A 255 -7.11 -16.57 41.55
CA TRP A 255 -7.62 -15.75 40.45
C TRP A 255 -6.39 -15.23 39.68
N ASP A 256 -5.84 -16.11 38.86
CA ASP A 256 -4.54 -15.94 38.22
C ASP A 256 -4.74 -15.28 36.84
N ALA A 257 -4.44 -13.97 36.76
CA ALA A 257 -4.58 -13.21 35.53
C ALA A 257 -3.69 -13.73 34.41
N MET A 258 -2.50 -14.31 34.73
CA MET A 258 -1.60 -14.86 33.72
C MET A 258 -2.12 -16.14 33.07
N VAL A 259 -2.77 -17.01 33.85
CA VAL A 259 -3.39 -18.22 33.30
C VAL A 259 -4.51 -17.84 32.34
N SER A 260 -5.35 -16.88 32.72
CA SER A 260 -6.41 -16.38 31.85
C SER A 260 -5.87 -15.69 30.57
N ALA A 261 -4.75 -14.94 30.67
CA ALA A 261 -4.10 -14.34 29.51
C ALA A 261 -3.53 -15.41 28.56
N ALA A 262 -2.95 -16.49 29.09
CA ALA A 262 -2.46 -17.60 28.29
C ALA A 262 -3.61 -18.31 27.55
N GLU A 263 -4.71 -18.62 28.25
CA GLU A 263 -5.91 -19.20 27.63
C GLU A 263 -6.52 -18.29 26.55
N LEU A 264 -6.60 -16.98 26.80
CA LEU A 264 -7.10 -16.02 25.84
C LEU A 264 -6.18 -15.93 24.61
N THR A 265 -4.86 -15.97 24.78
CA THR A 265 -3.90 -15.99 23.66
C THR A 265 -4.15 -17.20 22.75
N LEU A 266 -4.35 -18.38 23.34
CA LEU A 266 -4.67 -19.59 22.57
C LEU A 266 -6.04 -19.50 21.90
N ALA A 267 -7.03 -18.92 22.57
CA ALA A 267 -8.37 -18.72 22.03
C ALA A 267 -8.34 -17.73 20.83
N ILE A 268 -7.59 -16.63 20.93
CA ILE A 268 -7.41 -15.67 19.83
C ILE A 268 -6.82 -16.38 18.59
N ASN A 269 -5.75 -17.16 18.78
CA ASN A 269 -5.14 -17.94 17.69
C ASN A 269 -6.15 -18.95 17.11
N HIS A 270 -6.88 -19.67 17.95
CA HIS A 270 -7.89 -20.63 17.51
C HIS A 270 -9.02 -19.95 16.72
N VAL A 271 -9.55 -18.83 17.17
CA VAL A 271 -10.59 -18.08 16.45
C VAL A 271 -10.07 -17.67 15.07
N ALA A 272 -8.89 -17.06 14.99
CA ALA A 272 -8.33 -16.62 13.72
C ALA A 272 -8.10 -17.75 12.73
N THR A 273 -7.63 -18.92 13.20
CA THR A 273 -7.30 -20.07 12.33
C THR A 273 -8.50 -20.95 11.99
N SER A 274 -9.57 -20.96 12.81
CA SER A 274 -10.76 -21.78 12.58
C SER A 274 -11.82 -21.11 11.68
N MET A 275 -11.78 -19.79 11.53
CA MET A 275 -12.69 -19.07 10.64
C MET A 275 -12.20 -19.13 9.19
N PRO A 276 -13.09 -19.37 8.20
CA PRO A 276 -12.70 -19.31 6.78
C PRO A 276 -12.25 -17.91 6.39
N GLY A 277 -11.18 -17.81 5.63
CA GLY A 277 -10.66 -16.54 5.11
C GLY A 277 -9.16 -16.35 5.33
N ARG A 278 -8.72 -15.10 5.23
CA ARG A 278 -7.30 -14.71 5.33
C ARG A 278 -7.03 -13.75 6.50
N GLN A 279 -8.01 -13.62 7.41
CA GLN A 279 -7.90 -12.80 8.60
C GLN A 279 -6.70 -13.22 9.46
N VAL A 280 -6.07 -12.24 10.09
CA VAL A 280 -5.05 -12.49 11.10
C VAL A 280 -5.45 -11.84 12.43
N ALA A 281 -5.09 -12.48 13.56
CA ALA A 281 -5.23 -11.91 14.88
C ALA A 281 -3.97 -12.24 15.69
N THR A 282 -3.40 -11.20 16.33
CA THR A 282 -2.08 -11.28 16.96
C THR A 282 -2.12 -10.71 18.38
N VAL A 283 -1.46 -11.42 19.30
CA VAL A 283 -1.07 -10.91 20.61
C VAL A 283 0.41 -10.55 20.53
N GLY A 284 0.71 -9.25 20.33
CA GLY A 284 2.08 -8.77 20.14
C GLY A 284 2.80 -8.35 21.42
N ARG A 285 2.03 -8.10 22.50
CA ARG A 285 2.57 -7.64 23.79
C ARG A 285 1.81 -8.28 24.93
N ILE A 286 2.53 -8.64 25.99
CA ILE A 286 1.95 -9.08 27.28
C ILE A 286 2.79 -8.50 28.42
N ARG A 287 2.13 -7.95 29.44
CA ARG A 287 2.76 -7.43 30.65
C ARG A 287 1.95 -7.88 31.87
N ALA A 288 2.64 -8.42 32.86
CA ALA A 288 2.04 -8.90 34.09
C ALA A 288 2.48 -8.06 35.30
N GLU A 289 1.55 -7.77 36.18
CA GLU A 289 1.82 -7.04 37.44
C GLU A 289 1.54 -7.94 38.65
N PRO A 290 2.43 -7.96 39.67
CA PRO A 290 3.65 -7.12 39.82
C PRO A 290 4.87 -7.68 39.10
N GLY A 291 4.78 -8.76 38.32
CA GLY A 291 5.92 -9.31 37.55
C GLY A 291 6.99 -10.03 38.38
N ALA A 292 6.68 -10.40 39.60
CA ALA A 292 7.60 -11.11 40.49
C ALA A 292 7.39 -12.64 40.42
N PRO A 293 8.47 -13.46 40.38
CA PRO A 293 8.36 -14.91 40.18
C PRO A 293 7.68 -15.68 41.31
N ASN A 294 7.52 -15.08 42.47
CA ASN A 294 6.91 -15.66 43.66
C ASN A 294 5.55 -15.05 44.01
N VAL A 295 4.93 -14.30 43.08
CA VAL A 295 3.62 -13.67 43.24
C VAL A 295 2.72 -14.09 42.10
N ILE A 296 1.48 -14.51 42.40
CA ILE A 296 0.41 -14.72 41.41
C ILE A 296 0.08 -13.36 40.79
N PRO A 297 0.11 -13.18 39.45
CA PRO A 297 -0.21 -11.90 38.84
C PRO A 297 -1.63 -11.44 39.14
N GLY A 298 -1.74 -10.22 39.65
CA GLY A 298 -3.02 -9.56 39.94
C GLY A 298 -3.62 -8.86 38.74
N GLU A 299 -2.82 -8.52 37.76
CA GLU A 299 -3.24 -7.91 36.50
C GLU A 299 -2.35 -8.38 35.36
N VAL A 300 -2.94 -8.54 34.18
CA VAL A 300 -2.22 -8.68 32.91
C VAL A 300 -2.84 -7.73 31.89
N VAL A 301 -1.96 -6.96 31.21
CA VAL A 301 -2.34 -6.18 30.04
C VAL A 301 -1.67 -6.80 28.82
N MET A 302 -2.47 -7.14 27.81
CA MET A 302 -1.98 -7.67 26.53
C MET A 302 -2.57 -6.88 25.36
N SER A 303 -1.86 -6.86 24.21
CA SER A 303 -2.41 -6.28 23.00
C SER A 303 -3.17 -7.32 22.17
N LEU A 304 -4.22 -6.87 21.48
CA LEU A 304 -4.88 -7.63 20.42
C LEU A 304 -4.85 -6.76 19.16
N GLU A 305 -4.39 -7.36 18.06
CA GLU A 305 -4.48 -6.78 16.70
C GLU A 305 -5.31 -7.72 15.83
N ILE A 306 -6.22 -7.15 15.01
CA ILE A 306 -6.98 -7.88 13.99
C ILE A 306 -6.83 -7.15 12.66
N ARG A 307 -6.51 -7.91 11.57
CA ARG A 307 -6.43 -7.40 10.20
C ARG A 307 -7.22 -8.28 9.24
N ASP A 308 -7.92 -7.65 8.30
CA ASP A 308 -8.58 -8.28 7.14
C ASP A 308 -8.94 -7.22 6.09
N LEU A 309 -9.25 -7.65 4.85
CA LEU A 309 -9.80 -6.79 3.80
C LEU A 309 -11.30 -6.47 4.01
N ASP A 310 -11.97 -7.16 4.92
CA ASP A 310 -13.39 -7.00 5.19
C ASP A 310 -13.62 -6.55 6.64
N ALA A 311 -14.09 -5.30 6.80
CA ALA A 311 -14.39 -4.72 8.12
C ALA A 311 -15.45 -5.51 8.89
N LEU A 312 -16.45 -6.11 8.22
CA LEU A 312 -17.46 -6.96 8.87
C LEU A 312 -16.83 -8.24 9.38
N LYS A 313 -15.88 -8.81 8.63
CA LYS A 313 -15.13 -9.98 9.05
C LYS A 313 -14.28 -9.69 10.29
N MET A 314 -13.58 -8.56 10.31
CA MET A 314 -12.81 -8.11 11.49
C MET A 314 -13.71 -8.01 12.72
N GLN A 315 -14.91 -7.46 12.56
CA GLN A 315 -15.89 -7.36 13.64
C GLN A 315 -16.35 -8.76 14.11
N GLN A 316 -16.63 -9.70 13.21
CA GLN A 316 -17.01 -11.07 13.54
C GLN A 316 -15.90 -11.82 14.29
N VAL A 317 -14.61 -11.61 13.89
CA VAL A 317 -13.46 -12.18 14.62
C VAL A 317 -13.42 -11.64 16.03
N PHE A 318 -13.57 -10.32 16.19
CA PHE A 318 -13.57 -9.67 17.51
C PHE A 318 -14.70 -10.17 18.41
N GLU A 319 -15.93 -10.28 17.91
CA GLU A 319 -17.08 -10.79 18.66
C GLU A 319 -16.90 -12.24 19.14
N ARG A 320 -16.27 -13.09 18.32
CA ARG A 320 -15.92 -14.45 18.74
C ARG A 320 -14.86 -14.45 19.84
N ILE A 321 -13.81 -13.62 19.70
CA ILE A 321 -12.78 -13.46 20.74
C ILE A 321 -13.42 -12.97 22.06
N GLN A 322 -14.35 -12.01 22.01
CA GLN A 322 -15.08 -11.55 23.20
C GLN A 322 -15.90 -12.68 23.85
N THR A 323 -16.48 -13.56 23.04
CA THR A 323 -17.24 -14.72 23.54
C THR A 323 -16.33 -15.69 24.30
N GLU A 324 -15.16 -16.03 23.74
CA GLU A 324 -14.17 -16.86 24.41
C GLU A 324 -13.63 -16.19 25.68
N ALA A 325 -13.32 -14.89 25.61
CA ALA A 325 -12.85 -14.10 26.75
C ALA A 325 -13.87 -14.13 27.91
N LYS A 326 -15.17 -14.04 27.60
CA LYS A 326 -16.22 -14.13 28.61
C LYS A 326 -16.23 -15.50 29.28
N GLN A 327 -16.11 -16.59 28.52
CA GLN A 327 -16.07 -17.95 29.09
C GLN A 327 -14.85 -18.15 30.02
N ILE A 328 -13.67 -17.65 29.59
CA ILE A 328 -12.44 -17.68 30.40
C ILE A 328 -12.64 -16.86 31.69
N ALA A 329 -13.16 -15.64 31.58
CA ALA A 329 -13.42 -14.76 32.72
C ALA A 329 -14.33 -15.40 33.75
N ASP A 330 -15.43 -16.02 33.31
CA ASP A 330 -16.40 -16.69 34.16
C ASP A 330 -15.78 -17.95 34.81
N ALA A 331 -15.00 -18.75 34.09
CA ALA A 331 -14.37 -19.97 34.60
C ALA A 331 -13.21 -19.70 35.57
N ARG A 332 -12.47 -18.58 35.38
CA ARG A 332 -11.27 -18.23 36.18
C ARG A 332 -11.51 -17.15 37.21
N PHE A 333 -12.70 -16.56 37.26
CA PHE A 333 -13.04 -15.40 38.10
C PHE A 333 -12.11 -14.21 37.90
N THR A 334 -11.71 -13.96 36.66
CA THR A 334 -10.78 -12.91 36.24
C THR A 334 -11.46 -12.03 35.17
N PRO A 335 -12.07 -10.91 35.54
CA PRO A 335 -12.69 -9.99 34.57
C PRO A 335 -11.73 -9.62 33.45
N ILE A 336 -12.24 -9.61 32.20
CA ILE A 336 -11.49 -9.26 30.99
C ILE A 336 -12.17 -8.07 30.32
N ARG A 337 -11.40 -6.99 30.07
CA ARG A 337 -11.88 -5.78 29.40
C ARG A 337 -11.07 -5.48 28.15
N PHE A 338 -11.76 -5.02 27.11
CA PHE A 338 -11.16 -4.58 25.85
C PHE A 338 -11.30 -3.07 25.75
N SER A 339 -10.18 -2.36 25.56
CA SER A 339 -10.11 -0.92 25.30
C SER A 339 -9.55 -0.72 23.91
N GLU A 340 -10.37 -0.29 22.94
CA GLU A 340 -9.92 -0.05 21.58
C GLU A 340 -8.96 1.15 21.53
N ILE A 341 -7.86 1.01 20.80
CA ILE A 341 -6.86 2.05 20.60
C ILE A 341 -7.22 2.78 19.30
N ASP A 342 -7.23 4.11 19.34
CA ASP A 342 -7.60 4.98 18.21
C ASP A 342 -6.46 5.07 17.17
N VAL A 343 -6.16 3.94 16.55
CA VAL A 343 -5.23 3.80 15.42
C VAL A 343 -5.86 2.98 14.29
N ALA A 344 -7.19 2.79 14.36
CA ALA A 344 -7.91 1.98 13.39
C ALA A 344 -7.77 2.58 11.98
N SER A 345 -7.37 1.75 11.02
CA SER A 345 -7.41 2.06 9.59
C SER A 345 -8.44 1.14 8.93
N PRO A 346 -9.44 1.67 8.22
CA PRO A 346 -10.39 0.83 7.50
C PRO A 346 -9.69 0.11 6.34
N PRO A 347 -10.20 -1.05 5.90
CA PRO A 347 -9.71 -1.70 4.69
C PRO A 347 -9.88 -0.80 3.47
N ALA A 348 -8.88 -0.76 2.60
CA ALA A 348 -8.91 -0.03 1.35
C ALA A 348 -8.82 -1.01 0.17
N LEU A 349 -9.94 -1.23 -0.53
CA LEU A 349 -9.96 -2.13 -1.69
C LEU A 349 -9.43 -1.40 -2.93
N THR A 350 -8.56 -2.04 -3.69
CA THR A 350 -8.15 -1.57 -5.01
C THR A 350 -9.32 -1.68 -5.99
N ASP A 351 -9.30 -0.87 -7.06
CA ASP A 351 -10.34 -0.91 -8.08
C ASP A 351 -10.34 -2.24 -8.85
N GLN A 352 -11.51 -2.82 -9.09
CA GLN A 352 -11.63 -4.12 -9.75
C GLN A 352 -11.15 -4.08 -11.21
N GLN A 353 -11.34 -2.95 -11.90
CA GLN A 353 -10.91 -2.81 -13.29
C GLN A 353 -9.40 -2.64 -13.35
N MET A 354 -8.81 -1.88 -12.41
CA MET A 354 -7.36 -1.77 -12.25
C MET A 354 -6.71 -3.15 -12.02
N ARG A 355 -7.26 -3.96 -11.13
CA ARG A 355 -6.76 -5.34 -10.91
C ARG A 355 -6.76 -6.17 -12.20
N ARG A 356 -7.83 -6.07 -13.01
CA ARG A 356 -7.91 -6.78 -14.30
C ARG A 356 -6.87 -6.27 -15.28
N ILE A 357 -6.67 -4.96 -15.37
CA ILE A 357 -5.67 -4.36 -16.26
C ILE A 357 -4.27 -4.81 -15.86
N ILE A 358 -3.93 -4.77 -14.56
CA ILE A 358 -2.62 -5.23 -14.05
C ILE A 358 -2.41 -6.73 -14.33
N ALA A 359 -3.42 -7.58 -14.06
CA ALA A 359 -3.36 -9.01 -14.31
C ALA A 359 -3.14 -9.32 -15.80
N ASN A 360 -3.89 -8.65 -16.68
CA ASN A 360 -3.74 -8.79 -18.12
C ASN A 360 -2.37 -8.28 -18.60
N SER A 361 -1.88 -7.19 -18.04
CA SER A 361 -0.54 -6.66 -18.34
C SER A 361 0.57 -7.65 -17.98
N ALA A 362 0.44 -8.35 -16.85
CA ALA A 362 1.37 -9.40 -16.46
C ALA A 362 1.29 -10.62 -17.42
N ASP A 363 0.08 -11.05 -17.78
CA ASP A 363 -0.16 -12.17 -18.69
C ASP A 363 0.38 -11.89 -20.10
N GLU A 364 0.11 -10.70 -20.67
CA GLU A 364 0.66 -10.27 -21.96
C GLU A 364 2.19 -10.22 -21.98
N LEU A 365 2.80 -9.94 -20.84
CA LEU A 365 4.26 -10.00 -20.64
C LEU A 365 4.76 -11.41 -20.28
N VAL A 366 3.92 -12.43 -20.35
CA VAL A 366 4.25 -13.83 -20.03
C VAL A 366 4.83 -13.98 -18.63
N MET A 367 4.27 -13.24 -17.65
CA MET A 367 4.65 -13.30 -16.23
C MET A 367 3.54 -13.98 -15.43
N SER A 368 3.94 -14.86 -14.50
CA SER A 368 3.01 -15.44 -13.54
C SER A 368 2.52 -14.35 -12.57
N PHE A 369 1.24 -14.41 -12.19
CA PHE A 369 0.68 -13.47 -11.20
C PHE A 369 -0.26 -14.17 -10.21
N LYS A 370 -0.48 -13.52 -9.08
CA LYS A 370 -1.40 -13.96 -8.01
C LYS A 370 -2.18 -12.78 -7.45
N LEU A 371 -3.51 -12.96 -7.28
CA LEU A 371 -4.33 -12.02 -6.51
C LEU A 371 -4.05 -12.21 -5.02
N MET A 372 -3.73 -11.13 -4.30
CA MET A 372 -3.38 -11.18 -2.90
C MET A 372 -3.66 -9.86 -2.17
N PRO A 373 -3.90 -9.86 -0.85
CA PRO A 373 -3.99 -8.63 -0.07
C PRO A 373 -2.59 -8.06 0.22
N SER A 374 -2.52 -6.75 0.51
CA SER A 374 -1.42 -6.22 1.30
C SER A 374 -1.72 -6.36 2.80
N GLY A 375 -0.80 -6.93 3.54
CA GLY A 375 -0.84 -6.98 5.01
C GLY A 375 -0.30 -5.71 5.68
N ALA A 376 0.40 -4.85 4.93
CA ALA A 376 0.97 -3.57 5.36
C ALA A 376 0.11 -2.39 4.88
N GLY A 377 0.28 -1.21 5.50
CA GLY A 377 -0.26 0.05 5.00
C GLY A 377 0.55 0.53 3.80
N HIS A 378 -0.04 1.37 2.94
CA HIS A 378 0.61 1.99 1.78
C HIS A 378 -0.10 3.29 1.41
N ASP A 379 0.58 4.18 0.69
CA ASP A 379 -0.02 5.41 0.16
C ASP A 379 -1.25 5.14 -0.72
N ALA A 380 -1.25 4.00 -1.42
CA ALA A 380 -2.38 3.55 -2.24
C ALA A 380 -3.70 3.48 -1.46
N GLN A 381 -3.69 3.20 -0.14
CA GLN A 381 -4.93 3.17 0.65
C GLN A 381 -5.64 4.51 0.67
N ASP A 382 -4.90 5.61 0.82
CA ASP A 382 -5.46 6.95 0.83
C ASP A 382 -5.89 7.36 -0.58
N MET A 383 -5.11 7.02 -1.61
CA MET A 383 -5.42 7.35 -3.00
C MET A 383 -6.72 6.71 -3.51
N THR A 384 -7.18 5.60 -2.90
CA THR A 384 -8.50 5.00 -3.23
C THR A 384 -9.67 5.95 -3.02
N HIS A 385 -9.51 7.00 -2.19
CA HIS A 385 -10.57 7.98 -1.92
C HIS A 385 -10.83 8.93 -3.10
N ILE A 386 -9.85 9.14 -3.99
CA ILE A 386 -9.93 10.16 -5.04
C ILE A 386 -9.79 9.61 -6.46
N ALA A 387 -9.25 8.39 -6.65
CA ALA A 387 -9.05 7.80 -7.96
C ALA A 387 -9.20 6.26 -7.95
N PRO A 388 -9.55 5.64 -9.10
CA PRO A 388 -9.34 4.22 -9.31
C PRO A 388 -7.88 3.86 -9.04
N THR A 389 -7.64 3.01 -8.04
CA THR A 389 -6.30 2.69 -7.55
C THR A 389 -5.96 1.23 -7.78
N GLY A 390 -4.75 0.96 -8.29
CA GLY A 390 -4.17 -0.37 -8.43
C GLY A 390 -2.82 -0.46 -7.73
N MET A 391 -2.43 -1.68 -7.34
CA MET A 391 -1.14 -1.89 -6.70
C MET A 391 -0.50 -3.19 -7.21
N ILE A 392 0.79 -3.14 -7.47
CA ILE A 392 1.61 -4.21 -8.05
C ILE A 392 2.67 -4.60 -7.04
N PHE A 393 2.71 -5.88 -6.64
CA PHE A 393 3.79 -6.41 -5.82
C PHE A 393 4.82 -7.17 -6.64
N VAL A 394 6.08 -7.06 -6.20
CA VAL A 394 7.18 -7.92 -6.63
C VAL A 394 7.73 -8.71 -5.44
N PRO A 395 8.39 -9.87 -5.67
CA PRO A 395 8.86 -10.73 -4.59
C PRO A 395 9.83 -10.05 -3.63
N SER A 396 9.61 -10.22 -2.33
CA SER A 396 10.59 -9.99 -1.27
C SER A 396 11.28 -11.30 -0.94
N VAL A 397 12.60 -11.37 -1.07
CA VAL A 397 13.36 -12.61 -0.81
C VAL A 397 13.20 -13.02 0.66
N ASN A 398 12.67 -14.23 0.86
CA ASN A 398 12.32 -14.80 2.17
C ASN A 398 11.26 -13.98 2.95
N GLY A 399 10.60 -13.00 2.33
CA GLY A 399 9.60 -12.15 2.97
C GLY A 399 10.17 -11.20 4.04
N VAL A 400 11.45 -10.89 3.94
CA VAL A 400 12.11 -9.96 4.88
C VAL A 400 11.83 -8.53 4.44
N SER A 401 11.28 -7.72 5.34
CA SER A 401 11.13 -6.27 5.21
C SER A 401 11.40 -5.57 6.54
N HIS A 402 11.51 -4.24 6.54
CA HIS A 402 11.88 -3.41 7.70
C HIS A 402 13.17 -3.90 8.40
N SER A 403 14.15 -4.33 7.62
CA SER A 403 15.36 -4.97 8.09
C SER A 403 16.53 -4.72 7.14
N PRO A 404 17.77 -4.63 7.65
CA PRO A 404 18.97 -4.58 6.81
C PRO A 404 19.14 -5.77 5.84
N LYS A 405 18.38 -6.84 6.04
CA LYS A 405 18.39 -8.05 5.20
C LYS A 405 17.31 -8.06 4.12
N GLU A 406 16.52 -7.00 4.03
CA GLU A 406 15.53 -6.85 2.98
C GLU A 406 16.19 -6.89 1.61
N PHE A 407 15.60 -7.65 0.70
CA PHE A 407 16.15 -7.80 -0.64
C PHE A 407 15.07 -8.18 -1.66
N THR A 408 15.12 -7.49 -2.79
CA THR A 408 14.37 -7.82 -4.01
C THR A 408 15.35 -7.86 -5.17
N THR A 409 15.24 -8.88 -6.04
CA THR A 409 16.20 -9.02 -7.14
C THR A 409 15.99 -7.93 -8.20
N ALA A 410 17.07 -7.56 -8.90
CA ALA A 410 16.99 -6.59 -10.00
C ALA A 410 16.01 -7.06 -11.11
N GLN A 411 15.89 -8.38 -11.33
CA GLN A 411 14.95 -8.95 -12.29
C GLN A 411 13.50 -8.80 -11.80
N ASP A 412 13.23 -9.00 -10.51
CA ASP A 412 11.87 -8.83 -9.96
C ASP A 412 11.44 -7.36 -10.03
N MET A 413 12.35 -6.42 -9.71
CA MET A 413 12.11 -4.99 -9.91
C MET A 413 11.79 -4.66 -11.38
N ALA A 414 12.55 -5.25 -12.32
CA ALA A 414 12.32 -5.06 -13.75
C ALA A 414 11.00 -5.66 -14.22
N ASN A 415 10.58 -6.79 -13.67
CA ASN A 415 9.28 -7.39 -13.93
C ASN A 415 8.16 -6.43 -13.49
N GLY A 416 8.22 -5.91 -12.26
CA GLY A 416 7.26 -4.95 -11.73
C GLY A 416 7.18 -3.67 -12.55
N ALA A 417 8.32 -3.05 -12.86
CA ALA A 417 8.39 -1.82 -13.67
C ALA A 417 7.86 -2.03 -15.10
N SER A 418 8.08 -3.22 -15.69
CA SER A 418 7.52 -3.57 -17.00
C SER A 418 5.99 -3.69 -16.97
N VAL A 419 5.45 -4.33 -15.92
CA VAL A 419 4.00 -4.45 -15.73
C VAL A 419 3.39 -3.08 -15.42
N LEU A 420 4.06 -2.23 -14.64
CA LEU A 420 3.63 -0.85 -14.38
C LEU A 420 3.53 -0.06 -15.70
N LEU A 421 4.57 -0.05 -16.53
CA LEU A 421 4.55 0.63 -17.83
C LEU A 421 3.42 0.12 -18.73
N LYS A 422 3.27 -1.21 -18.85
CA LYS A 422 2.22 -1.81 -19.67
C LYS A 422 0.83 -1.43 -19.16
N THR A 423 0.64 -1.39 -17.85
CA THR A 423 -0.59 -0.96 -17.19
C THR A 423 -0.90 0.51 -17.51
N VAL A 424 0.09 1.40 -17.40
CA VAL A 424 -0.05 2.84 -17.73
C VAL A 424 -0.46 3.02 -19.19
N LEU A 425 0.20 2.32 -20.13
CA LEU A 425 -0.13 2.40 -21.55
C LEU A 425 -1.54 1.88 -21.85
N THR A 426 -1.94 0.78 -21.21
CA THR A 426 -3.29 0.20 -21.36
C THR A 426 -4.38 1.16 -20.86
N ILE A 427 -4.11 1.88 -19.75
CA ILE A 427 -5.02 2.91 -19.23
C ILE A 427 -5.07 4.11 -20.18
N ASP A 428 -3.92 4.57 -20.69
CA ASP A 428 -3.83 5.68 -21.63
C ASP A 428 -4.60 5.42 -22.92
N ASP A 429 -4.65 4.15 -23.37
CA ASP A 429 -5.43 3.69 -24.52
C ASP A 429 -6.96 3.61 -24.27
N GLY A 430 -7.43 3.95 -23.06
CA GLY A 430 -8.87 4.06 -22.74
C GLY A 430 -9.48 2.89 -21.99
N ALA A 431 -8.70 1.91 -21.54
CA ALA A 431 -9.24 0.71 -20.87
C ALA A 431 -10.06 1.00 -19.59
N LEU A 432 -9.82 2.12 -18.89
CA LEU A 432 -10.63 2.57 -17.76
C LEU A 432 -11.89 3.36 -18.18
N GLU A 433 -11.87 4.05 -19.31
CA GLU A 433 -12.98 4.86 -19.80
C GLU A 433 -14.15 3.98 -20.27
N GLU A 434 -13.89 2.85 -20.88
CA GLU A 434 -14.89 1.92 -21.42
C GLU A 434 -15.75 1.21 -20.36
N GLY A 435 -15.22 1.01 -19.14
CA GLY A 435 -15.93 0.34 -18.03
C GLY A 435 -16.80 1.25 -17.15
N GLY A 436 -16.50 2.54 -17.09
CA GLY A 436 -17.14 3.49 -16.16
C GLY A 436 -18.55 3.98 -16.58
N GLY A 437 -18.89 3.88 -17.85
CA GLY A 437 -20.14 4.42 -18.39
C GLY A 437 -21.42 3.66 -18.01
N THR A 438 -21.31 2.39 -17.67
CA THR A 438 -22.45 1.52 -17.36
C THR A 438 -22.79 1.43 -15.88
N HIS A 439 -21.81 1.55 -14.98
CA HIS A 439 -22.04 1.46 -13.53
C HIS A 439 -22.56 2.77 -12.93
N ARG A 440 -21.98 3.93 -13.29
CA ARG A 440 -22.49 5.24 -12.83
C ARG A 440 -23.92 5.52 -13.24
N LYS A 441 -24.33 5.10 -14.45
CA LYS A 441 -25.72 5.25 -14.89
C LYS A 441 -26.70 4.34 -14.13
N ARG A 442 -26.28 3.18 -13.65
CA ARG A 442 -27.11 2.27 -12.84
C ARG A 442 -27.25 2.76 -11.40
N GLU A 443 -26.20 3.27 -10.77
CA GLU A 443 -26.29 3.81 -9.40
C GLU A 443 -27.09 5.11 -9.33
N GLN A 444 -26.93 6.03 -10.29
CA GLN A 444 -27.77 7.23 -10.39
C GLN A 444 -29.23 6.90 -10.67
N ALA A 445 -29.53 5.86 -11.44
CA ALA A 445 -30.91 5.41 -11.67
C ALA A 445 -31.53 4.78 -10.41
N MET A 446 -30.76 4.07 -9.59
CA MET A 446 -31.24 3.53 -8.32
C MET A 446 -31.47 4.60 -7.24
N MET A 447 -30.64 5.64 -7.19
CA MET A 447 -30.84 6.75 -6.24
C MET A 447 -32.06 7.64 -6.59
N HIS A 448 -32.47 7.70 -7.86
CA HIS A 448 -33.66 8.44 -8.28
C HIS A 448 -34.98 7.67 -8.14
N SER A 449 -34.92 6.32 -8.13
CA SER A 449 -36.13 5.49 -7.93
C SER A 449 -36.51 5.28 -6.46
N GLY A 450 -35.65 5.65 -5.51
CA GLY A 450 -35.89 5.50 -4.05
C GLY A 450 -36.58 6.71 -3.38
N ARG A 451 -36.91 7.79 -4.12
CA ARG A 451 -37.55 9.01 -3.56
C ARG A 451 -39.03 9.18 -3.91
N SER A 452 -39.66 8.13 -4.36
CA SER A 452 -41.13 8.16 -4.59
C SER A 452 -41.74 6.93 -3.94
N LYS A 453 -41.91 6.96 -2.64
CA LYS A 453 -43.03 6.36 -1.90
C LYS A 453 -43.00 6.88 -0.46
#